data_fd5bb671f541ecf092058b82270387a6
#
_entry.id   fd5bb671f541ecf092058b82270387a6
#
_cell.length_a   1.000
_cell.length_b   1.000
_cell.length_c   1.000
_cell.angle_alpha   90.00
_cell.angle_beta   90.00
_cell.angle_gamma   90.00
#
_symmetry.space_group_name_H-M   'P 1'
#
loop_
_entity.id
_entity.type
_entity.pdbx_description
1 polymer ?
#
loop_
_entity_poly.entity_id
_entity_poly.type
_entity_poly.pdbx_seq_one_letter_code
_entity_poly.pdbx_strand_id
1 'polypeptide(L)'
;MSSGFFSFFAHTGVASVLEAAGRVPVRVSGSSAGALVTGALAAGLSATQLSEVLGTLQRSDFWDPRPGFGLLRGARFDALLRELLPVSTFEACRFPAAISVFDLRTRSTQVVESGDLIHAIRASCAVPLLFHPVRSAGRLRWDGGIQDRPGLLGMAPGTRVLYHHIVSRSPWRMAGSMRLPARPNMVTLRLHGLPRSGPFRLAAGRRALEAARRLTARALELRIPDDGVLDVSE
;
A
#
# COMPACT_ATOMS: atom_id res chain seq x y z
N MET A 1 0.52 -0.99 -6.21
CA MET A 1 -0.63 -0.52 -5.39
C MET A 1 -0.37 0.91 -4.92
N SER A 2 -1.38 1.78 -5.01
CA SER A 2 -1.23 3.21 -4.71
C SER A 2 -1.11 3.52 -3.22
N SER A 3 -0.58 4.71 -2.93
CA SER A 3 -0.70 5.34 -1.61
C SER A 3 -2.16 5.69 -1.30
N GLY A 4 -2.51 5.64 -0.03
CA GLY A 4 -3.83 6.05 0.47
C GLY A 4 -3.92 5.89 1.99
N PHE A 5 -4.45 6.91 2.67
CA PHE A 5 -4.52 6.88 4.12
C PHE A 5 -5.41 5.73 4.62
N PHE A 6 -4.84 4.78 5.32
CA PHE A 6 -5.49 3.55 5.79
C PHE A 6 -6.14 2.70 4.67
N SER A 7 -5.72 2.85 3.42
CA SER A 7 -6.28 2.11 2.27
C SER A 7 -5.75 0.68 2.16
N PHE A 8 -4.90 0.23 3.06
CA PHE A 8 -4.45 -1.15 3.11
C PHE A 8 -5.61 -2.14 3.26
N PHE A 9 -6.70 -1.77 3.91
CA PHE A 9 -7.93 -2.58 3.93
C PHE A 9 -8.48 -2.84 2.52
N ALA A 10 -8.64 -1.79 1.71
CA ALA A 10 -9.13 -1.92 0.36
C ALA A 10 -8.14 -2.70 -0.55
N HIS A 11 -6.85 -2.42 -0.42
CA HIS A 11 -5.82 -3.16 -1.16
C HIS A 11 -5.82 -4.65 -0.82
N THR A 12 -6.00 -5.01 0.45
CA THR A 12 -6.11 -6.40 0.89
C THR A 12 -7.36 -7.06 0.33
N GLY A 13 -8.50 -6.36 0.31
CA GLY A 13 -9.73 -6.86 -0.32
C GLY A 13 -9.55 -7.18 -1.80
N VAL A 14 -8.87 -6.30 -2.55
CA VAL A 14 -8.51 -6.57 -3.95
C VAL A 14 -7.57 -7.77 -4.06
N ALA A 15 -6.51 -7.80 -3.26
CA ALA A 15 -5.53 -8.88 -3.29
C ALA A 15 -6.17 -10.25 -3.00
N SER A 16 -7.11 -10.34 -2.06
CA SER A 16 -7.76 -11.61 -1.70
C SER A 16 -8.59 -12.20 -2.84
N VAL A 17 -9.26 -11.35 -3.62
CA VAL A 17 -10.02 -11.83 -4.80
C VAL A 17 -9.09 -12.25 -5.93
N LEU A 18 -8.02 -11.51 -6.17
CA LEU A 18 -7.02 -11.88 -7.17
C LEU A 18 -6.33 -13.21 -6.83
N GLU A 19 -5.97 -13.40 -5.55
CA GLU A 19 -5.37 -14.63 -5.05
C GLU A 19 -6.33 -15.81 -5.21
N ALA A 20 -7.60 -15.68 -4.80
CA ALA A 20 -8.63 -16.69 -4.98
C ALA A 20 -8.89 -17.05 -6.45
N ALA A 21 -8.72 -16.09 -7.35
CA ALA A 21 -8.82 -16.31 -8.80
C ALA A 21 -7.49 -16.83 -9.42
N GLY A 22 -6.51 -17.23 -8.62
CA GLY A 22 -5.21 -17.73 -9.08
C GLY A 22 -4.34 -16.69 -9.79
N ARG A 23 -4.63 -15.39 -9.61
CA ARG A 23 -3.87 -14.30 -10.23
C ARG A 23 -2.71 -13.87 -9.31
N VAL A 24 -1.66 -14.68 -9.30
CA VAL A 24 -0.45 -14.42 -8.51
C VAL A 24 0.47 -13.47 -9.26
N PRO A 25 0.95 -12.38 -8.63
CA PRO A 25 1.88 -11.47 -9.26
C PRO A 25 3.28 -12.08 -9.34
N VAL A 26 4.02 -11.79 -10.42
CA VAL A 26 5.45 -12.15 -10.56
C VAL A 26 6.37 -11.09 -9.92
N ARG A 27 5.86 -9.90 -9.69
CA ARG A 27 6.52 -8.77 -9.04
C ARG A 27 5.47 -7.82 -8.48
N VAL A 28 5.77 -7.17 -7.38
CA VAL A 28 4.89 -6.15 -6.80
C VAL A 28 5.62 -4.83 -6.58
N SER A 29 4.85 -3.74 -6.63
CA SER A 29 5.33 -2.41 -6.25
C SER A 29 4.25 -1.66 -5.51
N GLY A 30 4.67 -0.87 -4.54
CA GLY A 30 3.72 -0.12 -3.72
C GLY A 30 4.31 1.10 -3.04
N SER A 31 3.41 1.98 -2.63
CA SER A 31 3.73 3.18 -1.87
C SER A 31 2.77 3.30 -0.69
N SER A 32 3.27 3.64 0.50
CA SER A 32 2.48 3.84 1.72
C SER A 32 1.60 2.61 2.03
N ALA A 33 0.28 2.76 2.12
CA ALA A 33 -0.63 1.63 2.33
C ALA A 33 -0.47 0.52 1.27
N GLY A 34 -0.16 0.89 0.03
CA GLY A 34 0.18 -0.07 -1.02
C GLY A 34 1.47 -0.82 -0.72
N ALA A 35 2.49 -0.16 -0.18
CA ALA A 35 3.75 -0.79 0.23
C ALA A 35 3.55 -1.81 1.36
N LEU A 36 2.68 -1.51 2.33
CA LEU A 36 2.34 -2.46 3.39
C LEU A 36 1.76 -3.75 2.82
N VAL A 37 0.76 -3.65 1.97
CA VAL A 37 0.09 -4.83 1.40
C VAL A 37 1.01 -5.58 0.44
N THR A 38 1.69 -4.88 -0.48
CA THR A 38 2.60 -5.54 -1.44
C THR A 38 3.80 -6.17 -0.75
N GLY A 39 4.36 -5.51 0.28
CA GLY A 39 5.45 -6.06 1.08
C GLY A 39 5.02 -7.28 1.89
N ALA A 40 3.82 -7.28 2.50
CA ALA A 40 3.29 -8.42 3.23
C ALA A 40 3.06 -9.63 2.30
N LEU A 41 2.47 -9.42 1.13
CA LEU A 41 2.28 -10.49 0.13
C LEU A 41 3.63 -11.04 -0.38
N ALA A 42 4.59 -10.17 -0.64
CA ALA A 42 5.94 -10.58 -1.07
C ALA A 42 6.66 -11.35 0.02
N ALA A 43 6.50 -10.97 1.29
CA ALA A 43 7.05 -11.68 2.44
C ALA A 43 6.45 -13.10 2.62
N GLY A 44 5.36 -13.43 1.91
CA GLY A 44 4.77 -14.77 1.93
C GLY A 44 3.43 -14.86 2.66
N LEU A 45 2.90 -13.76 3.21
CA LEU A 45 1.54 -13.76 3.73
C LEU A 45 0.54 -13.93 2.59
N SER A 46 -0.48 -14.76 2.81
CA SER A 46 -1.64 -14.77 1.93
C SER A 46 -2.51 -13.53 2.17
N ALA A 47 -3.28 -13.13 1.18
CA ALA A 47 -4.24 -12.05 1.34
C ALA A 47 -5.34 -12.42 2.36
N THR A 48 -5.63 -13.71 2.52
CA THR A 48 -6.55 -14.23 3.56
C THR A 48 -5.97 -13.99 4.96
N GLN A 49 -4.74 -14.41 5.23
CA GLN A 49 -4.06 -14.17 6.50
C GLN A 49 -3.97 -12.68 6.83
N LEU A 50 -3.63 -11.84 5.83
CA LEU A 50 -3.60 -10.40 6.03
C LEU A 50 -5.00 -9.83 6.34
N SER A 51 -6.06 -10.39 5.75
CA SER A 51 -7.44 -10.01 6.06
C SER A 51 -7.84 -10.34 7.49
N GLU A 52 -7.42 -11.49 8.00
CA GLU A 52 -7.65 -11.92 9.39
C GLU A 52 -6.97 -10.98 10.38
N VAL A 53 -5.70 -10.65 10.14
CA VAL A 53 -4.97 -9.65 10.94
C VAL A 53 -5.67 -8.30 10.95
N LEU A 54 -6.11 -7.83 9.79
CA LEU A 54 -6.84 -6.55 9.67
C LEU A 54 -8.23 -6.63 10.32
N GLY A 55 -8.82 -7.82 10.36
CA GLY A 55 -10.09 -8.10 11.06
C GLY A 55 -10.01 -7.84 12.56
N THR A 56 -8.90 -8.15 13.18
CA THR A 56 -8.65 -8.01 14.63
C THR A 56 -7.87 -6.76 15.00
N LEU A 57 -7.26 -6.07 14.01
CA LEU A 57 -6.40 -4.90 14.24
C LEU A 57 -7.08 -3.85 15.12
N GLN A 58 -6.36 -3.43 16.18
CA GLN A 58 -6.77 -2.38 17.09
C GLN A 58 -5.82 -1.18 16.99
N ARG A 59 -6.30 -0.01 17.40
CA ARG A 59 -5.48 1.19 17.42
C ARG A 59 -4.26 1.04 18.35
N SER A 60 -4.39 0.35 19.46
CA SER A 60 -3.30 0.05 20.39
C SER A 60 -2.10 -0.64 19.74
N ASP A 61 -2.32 -1.38 18.65
CA ASP A 61 -1.28 -2.21 18.02
C ASP A 61 -0.25 -1.37 17.26
N PHE A 62 -0.61 -0.14 16.84
CA PHE A 62 0.27 0.75 16.10
C PHE A 62 0.33 2.19 16.65
N TRP A 63 -0.47 2.52 17.68
CA TRP A 63 -0.60 3.88 18.19
C TRP A 63 0.33 4.09 19.38
N ASP A 64 1.44 4.83 19.17
CA ASP A 64 2.48 5.10 20.16
C ASP A 64 2.89 6.60 20.13
N PRO A 65 2.03 7.50 20.63
CA PRO A 65 2.29 8.93 20.59
C PRO A 65 3.58 9.27 21.37
N ARG A 66 4.43 10.07 20.71
CA ARG A 66 5.64 10.63 21.31
C ARG A 66 5.98 11.93 20.59
N PRO A 67 6.13 13.06 21.28
CA PRO A 67 6.51 14.34 20.67
C PRO A 67 7.83 14.23 19.89
N GLY A 68 7.92 14.92 18.74
CA GLY A 68 9.10 14.97 17.88
C GLY A 68 8.77 15.47 16.48
N PHE A 69 9.43 14.95 15.46
CA PHE A 69 9.15 15.27 14.04
C PHE A 69 7.81 14.70 13.51
N GLY A 70 7.06 14.00 14.34
CA GLY A 70 5.73 13.48 14.11
C GLY A 70 5.03 13.19 15.44
N LEU A 71 3.74 12.85 15.38
CA LEU A 71 2.94 12.51 16.56
C LEU A 71 3.27 11.10 17.08
N LEU A 72 3.52 10.14 16.18
CA LEU A 72 3.73 8.73 16.51
C LEU A 72 5.19 8.34 16.25
N ARG A 73 5.77 7.61 17.21
CA ARG A 73 7.12 7.06 17.10
C ARG A 73 7.20 5.94 16.06
N GLY A 74 6.12 5.16 15.91
CA GLY A 74 6.01 4.02 14.99
C GLY A 74 6.75 2.77 15.47
N ALA A 75 7.13 2.68 16.74
CA ALA A 75 7.79 1.49 17.29
C ALA A 75 6.82 0.31 17.40
N ARG A 76 5.55 0.57 17.78
CA ARG A 76 4.51 -0.47 17.79
C ARG A 76 4.22 -1.00 16.39
N PHE A 77 4.17 -0.12 15.41
CA PHE A 77 4.00 -0.54 14.01
C PHE A 77 5.20 -1.38 13.52
N ASP A 78 6.43 -1.03 13.90
CA ASP A 78 7.62 -1.83 13.61
C ASP A 78 7.53 -3.23 14.26
N ALA A 79 7.14 -3.30 15.54
CA ALA A 79 6.97 -4.55 16.26
C ALA A 79 5.88 -5.43 15.62
N LEU A 80 4.74 -4.84 15.27
CA LEU A 80 3.65 -5.54 14.58
C LEU A 80 4.12 -6.13 13.24
N LEU A 81 4.89 -5.38 12.44
CA LEU A 81 5.43 -5.88 11.19
C LEU A 81 6.40 -7.05 11.40
N ARG A 82 7.26 -6.97 12.44
CA ARG A 82 8.22 -8.05 12.78
C ARG A 82 7.53 -9.33 13.25
N GLU A 83 6.43 -9.21 13.94
CA GLU A 83 5.62 -10.35 14.38
C GLU A 83 4.82 -10.96 13.22
N LEU A 84 4.32 -10.11 12.33
CA LEU A 84 3.41 -10.51 11.26
C LEU A 84 4.14 -11.12 10.06
N LEU A 85 5.28 -10.54 9.64
CA LEU A 85 5.91 -10.92 8.39
C LEU A 85 6.79 -12.18 8.55
N PRO A 86 6.60 -13.22 7.71
CA PRO A 86 7.40 -14.45 7.75
C PRO A 86 8.89 -14.22 7.50
N VAL A 87 9.22 -13.18 6.73
CA VAL A 87 10.60 -12.80 6.40
C VAL A 87 10.80 -11.29 6.57
N SER A 88 12.03 -10.87 6.87
CA SER A 88 12.36 -9.47 7.16
C SER A 88 13.17 -8.77 6.07
N THR A 89 13.59 -9.48 5.03
CA THR A 89 14.42 -8.93 3.95
C THR A 89 13.80 -9.14 2.58
N PHE A 90 14.12 -8.26 1.63
CA PHE A 90 13.65 -8.38 0.25
C PHE A 90 14.15 -9.65 -0.43
N GLU A 91 15.38 -10.08 -0.11
CA GLU A 91 16.04 -11.25 -0.68
C GLU A 91 15.35 -12.56 -0.30
N ALA A 92 14.68 -12.57 0.87
CA ALA A 92 13.92 -13.72 1.35
C ALA A 92 12.45 -13.74 0.88
N CYS A 93 12.02 -12.71 0.15
CA CYS A 93 10.65 -12.61 -0.35
C CYS A 93 10.32 -13.71 -1.37
N ARG A 94 9.07 -14.15 -1.36
CA ARG A 94 8.52 -15.14 -2.31
C ARG A 94 8.62 -14.68 -3.78
N PHE A 95 8.50 -13.37 -4.01
CA PHE A 95 8.66 -12.74 -5.32
C PHE A 95 9.20 -11.31 -5.14
N PRO A 96 9.85 -10.74 -6.16
CA PRO A 96 10.45 -9.40 -6.07
C PRO A 96 9.43 -8.33 -5.68
N ALA A 97 9.82 -7.49 -4.74
CA ALA A 97 9.05 -6.34 -4.28
C ALA A 97 9.84 -5.04 -4.46
N ALA A 98 9.12 -3.96 -4.75
CA ALA A 98 9.66 -2.62 -4.86
C ALA A 98 8.84 -1.67 -4.00
N ILE A 99 9.47 -0.96 -3.07
CA ILE A 99 8.82 -0.07 -2.13
C ILE A 99 9.35 1.35 -2.32
N SER A 100 8.43 2.28 -2.58
CA SER A 100 8.76 3.69 -2.72
C SER A 100 8.88 4.36 -1.35
N VAL A 101 9.97 5.10 -1.13
CA VAL A 101 10.25 5.87 0.07
C VAL A 101 10.75 7.26 -0.31
N PHE A 102 10.41 8.30 0.46
CA PHE A 102 10.90 9.65 0.24
C PHE A 102 12.15 9.91 1.09
N ASP A 103 13.28 10.17 0.44
CA ASP A 103 14.54 10.50 1.09
C ASP A 103 14.61 12.00 1.39
N LEU A 104 14.76 12.36 2.69
CA LEU A 104 14.77 13.76 3.11
C LEU A 104 16.01 14.51 2.66
N ARG A 105 17.14 13.85 2.47
CA ARG A 105 18.39 14.48 2.07
C ARG A 105 18.35 14.87 0.61
N THR A 106 17.93 13.93 -0.27
CA THR A 106 17.85 14.18 -1.71
C THR A 106 16.55 14.85 -2.13
N ARG A 107 15.56 14.93 -1.22
CA ARG A 107 14.20 15.44 -1.47
C ARG A 107 13.53 14.76 -2.67
N SER A 108 13.79 13.47 -2.82
CA SER A 108 13.26 12.68 -3.93
C SER A 108 12.77 11.32 -3.45
N THR A 109 11.77 10.78 -4.14
CA THR A 109 11.32 9.42 -3.90
C THR A 109 12.28 8.44 -4.54
N GLN A 110 12.67 7.44 -3.78
CA GLN A 110 13.55 6.35 -4.16
C GLN A 110 12.79 5.04 -4.07
N VAL A 111 13.19 4.08 -4.87
CA VAL A 111 12.70 2.70 -4.81
C VAL A 111 13.68 1.86 -4.00
N VAL A 112 13.18 1.10 -3.04
CA VAL A 112 13.94 0.13 -2.24
C VAL A 112 13.51 -1.26 -2.67
N GLU A 113 14.48 -2.09 -3.04
CA GLU A 113 14.28 -3.46 -3.55
C GLU A 113 15.22 -4.48 -2.91
N SER A 114 16.02 -4.05 -1.94
CA SER A 114 17.00 -4.90 -1.26
C SER A 114 17.16 -4.51 0.21
N GLY A 115 17.67 -5.45 1.02
CA GLY A 115 17.91 -5.27 2.44
C GLY A 115 16.67 -5.38 3.29
N ASP A 116 16.52 -4.55 4.33
CA ASP A 116 15.45 -4.66 5.34
C ASP A 116 14.09 -4.22 4.78
N LEU A 117 13.22 -5.20 4.54
CA LEU A 117 11.85 -5.03 4.04
C LEU A 117 10.98 -4.30 5.07
N ILE A 118 11.12 -4.63 6.36
CA ILE A 118 10.30 -4.06 7.42
C ILE A 118 10.57 -2.56 7.55
N HIS A 119 11.85 -2.18 7.54
CA HIS A 119 12.21 -0.76 7.55
C HIS A 119 11.75 -0.03 6.28
N ALA A 120 11.75 -0.67 5.12
CA ALA A 120 11.25 -0.07 3.88
C ALA A 120 9.73 0.16 3.94
N ILE A 121 8.94 -0.84 4.38
CA ILE A 121 7.49 -0.70 4.59
C ILE A 121 7.20 0.41 5.58
N ARG A 122 7.88 0.39 6.74
CA ARG A 122 7.69 1.39 7.78
C ARG A 122 8.02 2.80 7.29
N ALA A 123 9.12 2.98 6.55
CA ALA A 123 9.49 4.26 5.96
C ALA A 123 8.47 4.74 4.93
N SER A 124 8.01 3.83 4.07
CA SER A 124 6.98 4.11 3.08
C SER A 124 5.63 4.54 3.70
N CYS A 125 5.33 4.05 4.91
CA CYS A 125 4.12 4.40 5.65
C CYS A 125 4.31 5.56 6.63
N ALA A 126 5.50 6.16 6.72
CA ALA A 126 5.80 7.25 7.63
C ALA A 126 5.28 8.59 7.10
N VAL A 127 3.95 8.78 7.18
CA VAL A 127 3.28 10.03 6.77
C VAL A 127 3.82 11.20 7.58
N PRO A 128 4.31 12.29 6.94
CA PRO A 128 4.80 13.48 7.63
C PRO A 128 3.77 14.02 8.63
N LEU A 129 4.24 14.58 9.73
CA LEU A 129 3.47 15.07 10.88
C LEU A 129 2.78 13.95 11.69
N LEU A 130 2.39 12.84 11.08
CA LEU A 130 1.79 11.72 11.80
C LEU A 130 2.87 10.79 12.37
N PHE A 131 3.86 10.40 11.58
CA PHE A 131 4.97 9.56 12.02
C PHE A 131 6.31 10.29 11.99
N HIS A 132 7.19 9.91 12.92
CA HIS A 132 8.59 10.29 12.83
C HIS A 132 9.21 9.71 11.56
N PRO A 133 10.21 10.42 10.95
CA PRO A 133 10.96 9.86 9.84
C PRO A 133 11.71 8.60 10.31
N VAL A 134 11.82 7.63 9.42
CA VAL A 134 12.50 6.37 9.67
C VAL A 134 13.96 6.47 9.23
N ARG A 135 14.89 6.14 10.13
CA ARG A 135 16.30 6.01 9.77
C ARG A 135 16.53 4.63 9.16
N SER A 136 16.90 4.58 7.90
CA SER A 136 17.20 3.36 7.17
C SER A 136 18.45 3.57 6.30
N ALA A 137 19.43 2.66 6.39
CA ALA A 137 20.73 2.76 5.70
C ALA A 137 21.40 4.15 5.88
N GLY A 138 21.41 4.68 7.11
CA GLY A 138 22.00 5.98 7.43
C GLY A 138 21.22 7.21 6.95
N ARG A 139 20.08 7.04 6.30
CA ARG A 139 19.25 8.11 5.74
C ARG A 139 17.93 8.24 6.50
N LEU A 140 17.38 9.46 6.56
CA LEU A 140 16.04 9.72 7.07
C LEU A 140 15.04 9.67 5.91
N ARG A 141 13.98 8.90 6.08
CA ARG A 141 12.98 8.61 5.05
C ARG A 141 11.57 8.84 5.57
N TRP A 142 10.73 9.35 4.71
CA TRP A 142 9.29 9.51 4.90
C TRP A 142 8.49 8.73 3.85
N ASP A 143 7.15 8.89 3.91
CA ASP A 143 6.16 8.25 3.07
C ASP A 143 6.48 8.41 1.56
N GLY A 144 6.54 7.30 0.85
CA GLY A 144 6.81 7.27 -0.58
C GLY A 144 5.76 7.99 -1.42
N GLY A 145 4.53 8.06 -0.92
CA GLY A 145 3.41 8.73 -1.59
C GLY A 145 3.55 10.26 -1.69
N ILE A 146 4.60 10.85 -1.11
CA ILE A 146 4.92 12.28 -1.28
C ILE A 146 5.13 12.60 -2.78
N GLN A 147 5.86 11.77 -3.52
CA GLN A 147 6.09 11.98 -4.95
C GLN A 147 5.68 10.76 -5.81
N ASP A 148 5.76 9.53 -5.30
CA ASP A 148 5.26 8.33 -5.99
C ASP A 148 3.96 7.84 -5.36
N ARG A 149 2.91 8.61 -5.50
CA ARG A 149 1.61 8.20 -5.03
C ARG A 149 1.08 6.94 -5.72
N PRO A 150 1.28 6.73 -7.02
CA PRO A 150 0.89 5.49 -7.68
C PRO A 150 1.62 4.26 -7.16
N GLY A 151 2.82 4.40 -6.62
CA GLY A 151 3.66 3.27 -6.24
C GLY A 151 4.16 2.48 -7.46
N LEU A 152 4.43 3.17 -8.56
CA LEU A 152 4.79 2.57 -9.84
C LEU A 152 6.25 2.76 -10.25
N LEU A 153 7.02 3.55 -9.50
CA LEU A 153 8.45 3.78 -9.80
C LEU A 153 9.26 2.48 -9.85
N GLY A 154 8.88 1.48 -9.04
CA GLY A 154 9.51 0.15 -9.06
C GLY A 154 9.09 -0.78 -10.20
N MET A 155 8.25 -0.31 -11.14
CA MET A 155 7.81 -1.11 -12.29
C MET A 155 8.51 -0.66 -13.55
N ALA A 156 9.30 -1.55 -14.18
CA ALA A 156 10.01 -1.26 -15.41
C ALA A 156 9.04 -0.83 -16.53
N PRO A 157 9.42 0.12 -17.41
CA PRO A 157 8.62 0.50 -18.56
C PRO A 157 8.24 -0.73 -19.40
N GLY A 158 7.01 -0.74 -19.97
CA GLY A 158 6.53 -1.82 -20.82
C GLY A 158 6.04 -3.08 -20.10
N THR A 159 6.30 -3.24 -18.80
CA THR A 159 5.77 -4.34 -18.02
C THR A 159 4.23 -4.29 -17.95
N ARG A 160 3.57 -5.44 -18.07
CA ARG A 160 2.14 -5.55 -17.82
C ARG A 160 1.86 -5.31 -16.33
N VAL A 161 0.98 -4.36 -16.02
CA VAL A 161 0.68 -3.95 -14.65
C VAL A 161 -0.83 -3.95 -14.41
N LEU A 162 -1.26 -4.59 -13.33
CA LEU A 162 -2.55 -4.32 -12.72
C LEU A 162 -2.34 -3.30 -11.60
N TYR A 163 -2.91 -2.12 -11.75
CA TYR A 163 -2.76 -0.99 -10.85
C TYR A 163 -4.06 -0.73 -10.07
N HIS A 164 -4.08 -1.00 -8.77
CA HIS A 164 -5.21 -0.60 -7.92
C HIS A 164 -5.01 0.82 -7.42
N HIS A 165 -5.83 1.72 -7.94
CA HIS A 165 -5.85 3.14 -7.62
C HIS A 165 -6.89 3.48 -6.55
N ILE A 166 -6.47 4.11 -5.45
CA ILE A 166 -7.39 4.60 -4.42
C ILE A 166 -7.99 5.94 -4.84
N VAL A 167 -9.30 5.93 -5.11
CA VAL A 167 -10.07 7.09 -5.58
C VAL A 167 -10.39 8.10 -4.47
N SER A 168 -10.27 7.70 -3.18
CA SER A 168 -10.69 8.55 -2.07
C SER A 168 -10.01 9.92 -2.04
N ARG A 169 -10.78 10.99 -1.80
CA ARG A 169 -10.25 12.34 -1.59
C ARG A 169 -9.79 12.48 -0.13
N SER A 170 -8.50 12.69 0.10
CA SER A 170 -7.96 13.08 1.40
C SER A 170 -7.85 14.61 1.47
N PRO A 171 -8.15 15.26 2.61
CA PRO A 171 -7.94 16.70 2.79
C PRO A 171 -6.48 17.15 2.55
N TRP A 172 -5.54 16.24 2.72
CA TRP A 172 -4.09 16.45 2.53
C TRP A 172 -3.64 16.32 1.07
N ARG A 173 -4.57 16.21 0.11
CA ARG A 173 -4.24 16.06 -1.31
C ARG A 173 -4.10 17.41 -1.98
N MET A 174 -2.93 17.65 -2.53
CA MET A 174 -2.72 18.76 -3.46
C MET A 174 -3.51 18.52 -4.76
N ALA A 175 -4.10 19.59 -5.29
CA ALA A 175 -4.73 19.56 -6.60
C ALA A 175 -3.71 19.07 -7.66
N GLY A 176 -4.07 18.10 -8.47
CA GLY A 176 -3.19 17.48 -9.47
C GLY A 176 -2.65 16.09 -9.11
N SER A 177 -2.64 15.69 -7.81
CA SER A 177 -2.21 14.35 -7.40
C SER A 177 -3.21 13.23 -7.77
N MET A 178 -4.31 13.57 -8.44
CA MET A 178 -5.38 12.67 -8.86
C MET A 178 -5.27 12.21 -10.31
N ARG A 179 -4.28 12.71 -11.06
CA ARG A 179 -4.08 12.23 -12.43
C ARG A 179 -3.65 10.77 -12.40
N LEU A 180 -4.33 9.96 -13.21
CA LEU A 180 -3.90 8.60 -13.44
C LEU A 180 -2.58 8.65 -14.22
N PRO A 181 -1.58 7.85 -13.83
CA PRO A 181 -0.39 7.72 -14.63
C PRO A 181 -0.75 7.07 -15.97
N ALA A 182 -0.38 7.71 -17.08
CA ALA A 182 -0.48 7.10 -18.40
C ALA A 182 0.70 6.13 -18.59
N ARG A 183 0.40 4.86 -18.83
CA ARG A 183 1.41 3.84 -19.02
C ARG A 183 0.90 2.75 -19.97
N PRO A 184 1.67 2.35 -21.00
CA PRO A 184 1.31 1.22 -21.84
C PRO A 184 1.24 -0.07 -21.00
N ASN A 185 0.43 -1.01 -21.44
CA ASN A 185 0.24 -2.33 -20.82
C ASN A 185 -0.20 -2.27 -19.34
N MET A 186 -0.94 -1.24 -18.93
CA MET A 186 -1.46 -1.10 -17.59
C MET A 186 -2.99 -1.16 -17.59
N VAL A 187 -3.52 -2.00 -16.72
CA VAL A 187 -4.94 -1.97 -16.33
C VAL A 187 -5.05 -1.27 -15.00
N THR A 188 -5.84 -0.23 -14.94
CA THR A 188 -6.12 0.53 -13.71
C THR A 188 -7.46 0.12 -13.15
N LEU A 189 -7.48 -0.43 -11.94
CA LEU A 189 -8.70 -0.73 -11.20
C LEU A 189 -9.02 0.42 -10.25
N ARG A 190 -10.19 1.03 -10.39
CA ARG A 190 -10.73 2.04 -9.50
C ARG A 190 -12.03 1.56 -8.88
N LEU A 191 -12.06 1.44 -7.57
CA LEU A 191 -13.25 1.05 -6.82
C LEU A 191 -13.86 2.29 -6.18
N HIS A 192 -15.12 2.55 -6.48
CA HIS A 192 -15.85 3.72 -6.00
C HIS A 192 -16.72 3.36 -4.79
N GLY A 193 -17.09 4.37 -4.00
CA GLY A 193 -18.00 4.19 -2.86
C GLY A 193 -17.37 3.53 -1.62
N LEU A 194 -16.08 3.20 -1.63
CA LEU A 194 -15.44 2.56 -0.48
C LEU A 194 -15.50 3.43 0.78
N PRO A 195 -15.89 2.86 1.94
CA PRO A 195 -15.85 3.56 3.22
C PRO A 195 -14.46 4.12 3.55
N ARG A 196 -14.43 5.35 4.08
CA ARG A 196 -13.14 5.96 4.49
C ARG A 196 -12.71 5.42 5.84
N SER A 197 -11.54 4.81 5.86
CA SER A 197 -10.88 4.29 7.05
C SER A 197 -9.88 5.28 7.66
N GLY A 198 -9.47 4.99 8.88
CA GLY A 198 -8.50 5.79 9.62
C GLY A 198 -8.25 5.19 11.00
N PRO A 199 -7.29 5.73 11.79
CA PRO A 199 -6.90 5.16 13.08
C PRO A 199 -8.06 5.13 14.10
N PHE A 200 -9.04 6.01 13.95
CA PHE A 200 -10.25 6.08 14.78
C PHE A 200 -11.49 5.46 14.10
N ARG A 201 -11.32 4.88 12.91
CA ARG A 201 -12.40 4.31 12.08
C ARG A 201 -12.00 2.96 11.48
N LEU A 202 -11.42 2.07 12.28
CA LEU A 202 -10.98 0.74 11.81
C LEU A 202 -12.16 -0.13 11.36
N ALA A 203 -13.32 0.00 12.02
CA ALA A 203 -14.54 -0.68 11.58
C ALA A 203 -14.97 -0.26 10.15
N ALA A 204 -14.77 1.00 9.78
CA ALA A 204 -15.00 1.44 8.40
C ALA A 204 -13.96 0.84 7.44
N GLY A 205 -12.73 0.61 7.90
CA GLY A 205 -11.70 -0.10 7.15
C GLY A 205 -12.10 -1.54 6.84
N ARG A 206 -12.63 -2.28 7.81
CA ARG A 206 -13.14 -3.65 7.60
C ARG A 206 -14.27 -3.67 6.56
N ARG A 207 -15.20 -2.72 6.63
CA ARG A 207 -16.26 -2.57 5.60
C ARG A 207 -15.67 -2.23 4.23
N ALA A 208 -14.60 -1.41 4.18
CA ALA A 208 -13.92 -1.10 2.92
C ALA A 208 -13.23 -2.34 2.32
N LEU A 209 -12.68 -3.23 3.14
CA LEU A 209 -12.11 -4.51 2.71
C LEU A 209 -13.20 -5.37 2.05
N GLU A 210 -14.33 -5.56 2.72
CA GLU A 210 -15.44 -6.36 2.17
C GLU A 210 -16.07 -5.74 0.92
N ALA A 211 -16.24 -4.43 0.87
CA ALA A 211 -16.71 -3.75 -0.33
C ALA A 211 -15.70 -3.90 -1.49
N ALA A 212 -14.39 -3.79 -1.20
CA ALA A 212 -13.35 -3.99 -2.20
C ALA A 212 -13.35 -5.45 -2.75
N ARG A 213 -13.62 -6.45 -1.90
CA ARG A 213 -13.81 -7.83 -2.34
C ARG A 213 -14.95 -7.96 -3.35
N ARG A 214 -16.16 -7.47 -2.98
CA ARG A 214 -17.34 -7.56 -3.86
C ARG A 214 -17.10 -6.86 -5.20
N LEU A 215 -16.58 -5.63 -5.16
CA LEU A 215 -16.34 -4.85 -6.36
C LEU A 215 -15.22 -5.44 -7.24
N THR A 216 -14.19 -6.04 -6.64
CA THR A 216 -13.13 -6.70 -7.39
C THR A 216 -13.62 -7.99 -8.05
N ALA A 217 -14.44 -8.79 -7.36
CA ALA A 217 -15.06 -9.98 -7.97
C ALA A 217 -15.88 -9.58 -9.19
N ARG A 218 -16.70 -8.52 -9.08
CA ARG A 218 -17.43 -7.97 -10.21
C ARG A 218 -16.51 -7.45 -11.33
N ALA A 219 -15.40 -6.80 -10.98
CA ALA A 219 -14.41 -6.30 -11.96
C ALA A 219 -13.82 -7.42 -12.81
N LEU A 220 -13.64 -8.62 -12.26
CA LEU A 220 -13.09 -9.77 -12.99
C LEU A 220 -14.03 -10.32 -14.07
N GLU A 221 -15.31 -10.00 -14.00
CA GLU A 221 -16.34 -10.38 -14.97
C GLU A 221 -16.48 -9.35 -16.10
N LEU A 222 -15.89 -8.16 -15.93
CA LEU A 222 -16.01 -7.08 -16.91
C LEU A 222 -14.93 -7.19 -18.00
N ARG A 223 -15.31 -6.78 -19.21
CA ARG A 223 -14.33 -6.55 -20.28
C ARG A 223 -13.48 -5.31 -19.91
N ILE A 224 -12.16 -5.42 -20.11
CA ILE A 224 -11.25 -4.29 -19.94
C ILE A 224 -11.53 -3.27 -21.06
N PRO A 225 -11.83 -1.99 -20.72
CA PRO A 225 -12.02 -0.94 -21.70
C PRO A 225 -10.73 -0.65 -22.47
N ASP A 226 -10.85 -0.02 -23.65
CA ASP A 226 -9.72 0.27 -24.54
C ASP A 226 -8.71 1.25 -23.90
N ASP A 227 -9.16 2.12 -23.00
CA ASP A 227 -8.31 3.02 -22.21
C ASP A 227 -7.61 2.33 -21.04
N GLY A 228 -7.89 1.05 -20.80
CA GLY A 228 -7.32 0.27 -19.71
C GLY A 228 -7.81 0.66 -18.32
N VAL A 229 -8.90 1.43 -18.18
CA VAL A 229 -9.42 1.88 -16.88
C VAL A 229 -10.74 1.19 -16.54
N LEU A 230 -10.71 0.36 -15.51
CA LEU A 230 -11.89 -0.28 -14.93
C LEU A 230 -12.41 0.54 -13.76
N ASP A 231 -13.53 1.21 -13.95
CA ASP A 231 -14.29 1.90 -12.91
C ASP A 231 -15.42 1.00 -12.43
N VAL A 232 -15.42 0.65 -11.14
CA VAL A 232 -16.42 -0.22 -10.54
C VAL A 232 -17.05 0.44 -9.34
N SER A 233 -18.36 0.51 -9.32
CA SER A 233 -19.21 0.99 -8.21
C SER A 233 -20.28 -0.05 -7.86
N GLU A 234 -20.90 0.12 -6.70
CA GLU A 234 -22.06 -0.70 -6.30
C GLU A 234 -23.23 -0.53 -7.27
#